data_baca91ec7b0e138197c95f4ae9b0999a
#
_entry.id   baca91ec7b0e138197c95f4ae9b0999a
#
_cell.length_a   1.000
_cell.length_b   1.000
_cell.length_c   1.000
_cell.angle_alpha   90.00
_cell.angle_beta   90.00
_cell.angle_gamma   90.00
#
_symmetry.space_group_name_H-M   'P 1'
#
loop_
_entity.id
_entity.type
_entity.pdbx_description
1 polymer ?
#
loop_
_entity_poly.entity_id
_entity_poly.type
_entity_poly.pdbx_seq_one_letter_code
_entity_poly.pdbx_strand_id
1 'polypeptide(L)'
;MTREAAIAHALAHFDSGAFQRDVARRVAIPTESQNPERAPELRRYLVDEMTPAFEALGFTCRIIEEPRAKGPFLFAERIEDPSLLTVFGYGHGDVIRGLDDGWEPGLSPWTLTERGDRWYGRGVVDNKGQHSANLAAQASVISTRGRLGFNAKWLIEMGEETGSPGLREVCSAHLDLFRSDVLIGSDGPRPDRNRPTIYLGTRGGASMDVFIDAREGGHHSGNWGGLLSSPAIQLAHALASITSPRGQILIPEWLPTGGLPDPVRRALSGLELDMGEDSPAIDPGWGEPGLSGPEKVFGWSSFEILAMESGNPRGPVNAVPPRAWARCQLRYVVGIEMADIIPALRRHLDRAGFPFVQVEPAREEVFPATRLDPDSPWVGWALDSMRRSTGKEPALLPNLGGSLPNDAFSEILALPTLWVPHSFNGCSQHAPNEHWTAELAREALVVMTGLYWDVPESGIARRR
;
A
#
# COMPACT_ATOMS: atom_id res chain seq x y z
N MET A 1 9.23 22.98 -27.60
CA MET A 1 8.29 22.00 -27.03
C MET A 1 8.15 22.36 -25.56
N THR A 2 6.94 22.40 -25.03
CA THR A 2 6.67 22.92 -23.69
C THR A 2 6.02 21.83 -22.82
N ARG A 3 6.03 22.04 -21.51
CA ARG A 3 5.37 21.20 -20.51
C ARG A 3 3.87 21.05 -20.79
N GLU A 4 3.22 22.18 -21.11
CA GLU A 4 1.79 22.25 -21.44
C GLU A 4 1.48 21.42 -22.70
N ALA A 5 2.38 21.39 -23.69
CA ALA A 5 2.21 20.57 -24.88
C ALA A 5 2.28 19.08 -24.57
N ALA A 6 3.14 18.65 -23.62
CA ALA A 6 3.16 17.25 -23.18
C ALA A 6 1.91 16.87 -22.40
N ILE A 7 1.43 17.73 -21.52
CA ILE A 7 0.16 17.53 -20.82
C ILE A 7 -1.02 17.49 -21.82
N ALA A 8 -1.04 18.40 -22.80
CA ALA A 8 -2.08 18.38 -23.85
C ALA A 8 -2.04 17.08 -24.67
N HIS A 9 -0.85 16.55 -24.96
CA HIS A 9 -0.71 15.24 -25.63
C HIS A 9 -1.28 14.10 -24.77
N ALA A 10 -0.98 14.07 -23.47
CA ALA A 10 -1.53 13.08 -22.54
C ALA A 10 -3.07 13.17 -22.45
N LEU A 11 -3.60 14.39 -22.42
CA LEU A 11 -5.05 14.62 -22.42
C LEU A 11 -5.71 14.20 -23.75
N ALA A 12 -5.07 14.45 -24.88
CA ALA A 12 -5.56 13.96 -26.18
C ALA A 12 -5.60 12.42 -26.24
N HIS A 13 -4.61 11.75 -25.66
CA HIS A 13 -4.62 10.29 -25.51
C HIS A 13 -5.80 9.80 -24.66
N PHE A 14 -6.12 10.48 -23.57
CA PHE A 14 -7.29 10.21 -22.76
C PHE A 14 -8.60 10.48 -23.52
N ASP A 15 -8.75 11.70 -24.06
CA ASP A 15 -9.99 12.18 -24.67
C ASP A 15 -10.35 11.39 -25.97
N SER A 16 -9.37 10.77 -26.62
CA SER A 16 -9.58 9.83 -27.75
C SER A 16 -10.07 8.44 -27.32
N GLY A 17 -10.14 8.15 -26.01
CA GLY A 17 -10.43 6.83 -25.47
C GLY A 17 -9.26 5.83 -25.61
N ALA A 18 -8.09 6.24 -26.09
CA ALA A 18 -6.96 5.34 -26.27
C ALA A 18 -6.44 4.84 -24.94
N PHE A 19 -6.31 5.72 -23.94
CA PHE A 19 -5.90 5.34 -22.59
C PHE A 19 -6.86 4.32 -21.95
N GLN A 20 -8.18 4.55 -22.09
CA GLN A 20 -9.19 3.61 -21.58
C GLN A 20 -9.06 2.22 -22.25
N ARG A 21 -8.80 2.17 -23.57
CA ARG A 21 -8.55 0.90 -24.26
C ARG A 21 -7.30 0.19 -23.78
N ASP A 22 -6.24 0.91 -23.45
CA ASP A 22 -5.01 0.33 -22.87
C ASP A 22 -5.31 -0.31 -21.51
N VAL A 23 -6.01 0.39 -20.62
CA VAL A 23 -6.44 -0.13 -19.33
C VAL A 23 -7.38 -1.33 -19.49
N ALA A 24 -8.33 -1.28 -20.47
CA ALA A 24 -9.26 -2.37 -20.72
C ALA A 24 -8.56 -3.67 -21.13
N ARG A 25 -7.52 -3.61 -21.98
CA ARG A 25 -6.72 -4.81 -22.34
C ARG A 25 -6.03 -5.40 -21.10
N ARG A 26 -5.51 -4.56 -20.22
CA ARG A 26 -4.83 -4.97 -19.00
C ARG A 26 -5.79 -5.59 -17.98
N VAL A 27 -6.96 -4.99 -17.80
CA VAL A 27 -8.02 -5.52 -16.92
C VAL A 27 -8.51 -6.88 -17.43
N ALA A 28 -8.56 -7.11 -18.74
CA ALA A 28 -9.05 -8.36 -19.34
C ALA A 28 -8.16 -9.59 -19.06
N ILE A 29 -6.95 -9.39 -18.55
CA ILE A 29 -6.06 -10.50 -18.15
C ILE A 29 -6.28 -10.77 -16.64
N PRO A 30 -6.86 -11.93 -16.25
CA PRO A 30 -7.26 -12.22 -14.88
C PRO A 30 -6.06 -12.66 -14.02
N THR A 31 -5.25 -11.74 -13.58
CA THR A 31 -3.98 -11.96 -12.87
C THR A 31 -4.17 -12.13 -11.37
N GLU A 32 -5.03 -13.02 -10.94
CA GLU A 32 -5.30 -13.32 -9.53
C GLU A 32 -4.10 -14.04 -8.88
N SER A 33 -3.24 -13.34 -8.16
CA SER A 33 -2.07 -13.94 -7.48
C SER A 33 -2.43 -14.90 -6.35
N GLN A 34 -3.64 -14.80 -5.81
CA GLN A 34 -4.18 -15.69 -4.78
C GLN A 34 -4.77 -17.00 -5.36
N ASN A 35 -4.81 -17.15 -6.67
CA ASN A 35 -5.38 -18.31 -7.36
C ASN A 35 -4.29 -19.04 -8.15
N PRO A 36 -3.82 -20.23 -7.70
CA PRO A 36 -2.77 -20.96 -8.40
C PRO A 36 -3.10 -21.32 -9.86
N GLU A 37 -4.39 -21.46 -10.20
CA GLU A 37 -4.82 -21.76 -11.58
C GLU A 37 -4.57 -20.58 -12.54
N ARG A 38 -4.40 -19.37 -11.99
CA ARG A 38 -4.11 -18.13 -12.74
C ARG A 38 -2.61 -17.83 -12.89
N ALA A 39 -1.72 -18.67 -12.39
CA ALA A 39 -0.28 -18.48 -12.54
C ALA A 39 0.18 -18.24 -13.99
N PRO A 40 -0.37 -18.90 -15.04
CA PRO A 40 -0.03 -18.57 -16.44
C PRO A 40 -0.42 -17.14 -16.85
N GLU A 41 -1.49 -16.59 -16.27
CA GLU A 41 -1.96 -15.23 -16.59
C GLU A 41 -1.03 -14.15 -16.01
N LEU A 42 -0.39 -14.44 -14.87
CA LEU A 42 0.62 -13.55 -14.29
C LEU A 42 1.78 -13.33 -15.27
N ARG A 43 2.31 -14.40 -15.83
CA ARG A 43 3.37 -14.34 -16.84
C ARG A 43 2.88 -13.70 -18.14
N ARG A 44 1.69 -14.07 -18.61
CA ARG A 44 1.06 -13.52 -19.81
C ARG A 44 0.95 -12.00 -19.75
N TYR A 45 0.54 -11.45 -18.62
CA TYR A 45 0.44 -10.00 -18.41
C TYR A 45 1.78 -9.29 -18.68
N LEU A 46 2.87 -9.83 -18.15
CA LEU A 46 4.19 -9.22 -18.33
C LEU A 46 4.72 -9.39 -19.76
N VAL A 47 4.55 -10.57 -20.34
CA VAL A 47 5.16 -10.90 -21.65
C VAL A 47 4.34 -10.35 -22.81
N ASP A 48 3.01 -10.53 -22.78
CA ASP A 48 2.16 -10.23 -23.93
C ASP A 48 1.58 -8.81 -23.91
N GLU A 49 1.49 -8.16 -22.74
CA GLU A 49 0.92 -6.80 -22.63
C GLU A 49 1.98 -5.78 -22.20
N MET A 50 2.73 -6.01 -21.11
CA MET A 50 3.62 -4.98 -20.58
C MET A 50 4.94 -4.88 -21.34
N THR A 51 5.57 -5.98 -21.71
CA THR A 51 6.82 -5.96 -22.50
C THR A 51 6.65 -5.17 -23.80
N PRO A 52 5.66 -5.46 -24.68
CA PRO A 52 5.45 -4.67 -25.88
C PRO A 52 5.14 -3.19 -25.61
N ALA A 53 4.42 -2.88 -24.51
CA ALA A 53 4.11 -1.51 -24.14
C ALA A 53 5.38 -0.71 -23.76
N PHE A 54 6.32 -1.32 -23.03
CA PHE A 54 7.62 -0.70 -22.72
C PHE A 54 8.54 -0.61 -23.95
N GLU A 55 8.62 -1.68 -24.75
CA GLU A 55 9.45 -1.72 -25.97
C GLU A 55 9.03 -0.65 -27.00
N ALA A 56 7.72 -0.41 -27.15
CA ALA A 56 7.17 0.65 -28.00
C ALA A 56 7.66 2.05 -27.59
N LEU A 57 8.08 2.23 -26.33
CA LEU A 57 8.68 3.46 -25.79
C LEU A 57 10.20 3.42 -25.79
N GLY A 58 10.84 2.42 -26.41
CA GLY A 58 12.27 2.26 -26.52
C GLY A 58 12.97 1.78 -25.25
N PHE A 59 12.25 1.06 -24.38
CA PHE A 59 12.85 0.35 -23.26
C PHE A 59 13.39 -1.00 -23.71
N THR A 60 14.44 -1.46 -23.04
CA THR A 60 14.91 -2.85 -23.09
C THR A 60 14.29 -3.61 -21.91
N CYS A 61 13.64 -4.74 -22.20
CA CYS A 61 12.91 -5.52 -21.24
C CYS A 61 13.61 -6.82 -20.87
N ARG A 62 13.46 -7.24 -19.61
CA ARG A 62 13.98 -8.51 -19.06
C ARG A 62 12.98 -9.10 -18.09
N ILE A 63 12.66 -10.38 -18.24
CA ILE A 63 11.92 -11.17 -17.25
C ILE A 63 12.94 -11.71 -16.22
N ILE A 64 12.64 -11.51 -14.94
CA ILE A 64 13.42 -12.01 -13.81
C ILE A 64 12.56 -13.04 -13.09
N GLU A 65 13.11 -14.23 -12.91
CA GLU A 65 12.46 -15.32 -12.19
C GLU A 65 12.97 -15.35 -10.73
N GLU A 66 12.06 -15.54 -9.80
CA GLU A 66 12.37 -15.73 -8.38
C GLU A 66 11.49 -16.86 -7.83
N PRO A 67 12.08 -17.95 -7.31
CA PRO A 67 11.31 -19.14 -6.90
C PRO A 67 10.27 -18.91 -5.80
N ARG A 68 10.44 -17.87 -4.96
CA ARG A 68 9.49 -17.52 -3.90
C ARG A 68 8.34 -16.68 -4.39
N ALA A 69 8.47 -16.03 -5.54
CA ALA A 69 7.47 -15.13 -6.10
C ALA A 69 6.23 -15.87 -6.62
N LYS A 70 5.10 -15.21 -6.65
CA LYS A 70 3.85 -15.75 -7.24
C LYS A 70 3.91 -15.81 -8.75
N GLY A 71 4.63 -14.89 -9.36
CA GLY A 71 4.92 -14.82 -10.79
C GLY A 71 6.26 -14.13 -11.02
N PRO A 72 6.74 -14.08 -12.27
CA PRO A 72 8.00 -13.40 -12.58
C PRO A 72 7.88 -11.90 -12.39
N PHE A 73 9.03 -11.22 -12.44
CA PHE A 73 9.14 -9.77 -12.49
C PHE A 73 9.50 -9.33 -13.91
N LEU A 74 8.95 -8.19 -14.35
CA LEU A 74 9.42 -7.50 -15.55
C LEU A 74 10.29 -6.33 -15.13
N PHE A 75 11.56 -6.37 -15.48
CA PHE A 75 12.43 -5.22 -15.45
C PHE A 75 12.51 -4.59 -16.84
N ALA A 76 12.33 -3.28 -16.92
CA ALA A 76 12.46 -2.51 -18.15
C ALA A 76 13.36 -1.29 -17.91
N GLU A 77 14.30 -1.01 -18.81
CA GLU A 77 15.15 0.16 -18.70
C GLU A 77 15.27 0.91 -20.03
N ARG A 78 15.32 2.24 -19.93
CA ARG A 78 15.65 3.16 -21.00
C ARG A 78 16.72 4.10 -20.51
N ILE A 79 17.96 3.89 -20.97
CA ILE A 79 19.11 4.71 -20.64
C ILE A 79 19.35 5.68 -21.81
N GLU A 80 19.12 6.96 -21.57
CA GLU A 80 19.35 8.02 -22.57
C GLU A 80 20.78 8.55 -22.53
N ASP A 81 21.30 8.78 -21.33
CA ASP A 81 22.70 9.19 -21.09
C ASP A 81 23.10 8.83 -19.65
N PRO A 82 24.23 8.13 -19.45
CA PRO A 82 24.69 7.74 -18.12
C PRO A 82 24.89 8.91 -17.13
N SER A 83 25.02 10.14 -17.61
CA SER A 83 25.17 11.34 -16.77
C SER A 83 23.86 11.90 -16.22
N LEU A 84 22.71 11.50 -16.78
CA LEU A 84 21.40 11.99 -16.37
C LEU A 84 20.90 11.31 -15.09
N LEU A 85 19.96 11.95 -14.39
CA LEU A 85 19.19 11.33 -13.30
C LEU A 85 18.52 10.05 -13.78
N THR A 86 18.39 9.08 -12.88
CA THR A 86 17.67 7.83 -13.14
C THR A 86 16.46 7.74 -12.23
N VAL A 87 15.26 7.68 -12.81
CA VAL A 87 13.99 7.46 -12.11
C VAL A 87 13.63 5.98 -12.14
N PHE A 88 13.31 5.43 -10.98
CA PHE A 88 12.78 4.08 -10.84
C PHE A 88 11.26 4.13 -10.76
N GLY A 89 10.57 3.43 -11.64
CA GLY A 89 9.14 3.23 -11.62
C GLY A 89 8.79 1.87 -11.03
N TYR A 90 7.64 1.78 -10.42
CA TYR A 90 7.10 0.53 -9.88
C TYR A 90 5.61 0.41 -10.17
N GLY A 91 5.16 -0.82 -10.30
CA GLY A 91 3.76 -1.20 -10.33
C GLY A 91 3.60 -2.70 -10.11
N HIS A 92 2.40 -3.15 -9.76
CA HIS A 92 2.06 -4.56 -9.76
C HIS A 92 0.95 -4.85 -10.76
N GLY A 93 1.10 -5.99 -11.43
CA GLY A 93 0.15 -6.44 -12.44
C GLY A 93 -0.81 -7.49 -11.91
N ASP A 94 -0.52 -8.05 -10.73
CA ASP A 94 -1.44 -8.96 -10.06
C ASP A 94 -2.60 -8.22 -9.40
N VAL A 95 -3.63 -8.98 -9.09
CA VAL A 95 -4.84 -8.49 -8.41
C VAL A 95 -5.32 -9.55 -7.43
N ILE A 96 -6.14 -9.13 -6.45
CA ILE A 96 -6.90 -10.05 -5.61
C ILE A 96 -7.92 -10.85 -6.47
N ARG A 97 -8.67 -11.75 -5.85
CA ARG A 97 -9.75 -12.51 -6.52
C ARG A 97 -10.77 -11.59 -7.17
N GLY A 98 -11.29 -12.02 -8.32
CA GLY A 98 -12.34 -11.31 -9.06
C GLY A 98 -13.61 -11.09 -8.26
N LEU A 99 -13.97 -12.05 -7.37
CA LEU A 99 -15.23 -12.07 -6.61
C LEU A 99 -16.45 -11.93 -7.54
N ASP A 100 -16.44 -12.72 -8.63
CA ASP A 100 -17.32 -12.59 -9.78
C ASP A 100 -18.81 -12.49 -9.43
N ASP A 101 -19.27 -13.27 -8.43
CA ASP A 101 -20.68 -13.30 -8.00
C ASP A 101 -21.13 -12.03 -7.26
N GLY A 102 -20.19 -11.18 -6.83
CA GLY A 102 -20.50 -9.98 -6.03
C GLY A 102 -20.68 -8.71 -6.87
N TRP A 103 -20.44 -8.77 -8.19
CA TRP A 103 -20.55 -7.60 -9.06
C TRP A 103 -22.00 -7.29 -9.42
N GLU A 104 -22.30 -6.01 -9.56
CA GLU A 104 -23.63 -5.57 -10.00
C GLU A 104 -23.98 -6.13 -11.37
N PRO A 105 -25.29 -6.32 -11.68
CA PRO A 105 -25.74 -6.82 -12.98
C PRO A 105 -25.16 -6.02 -14.15
N GLY A 106 -24.51 -6.73 -15.07
CA GLY A 106 -23.86 -6.15 -16.25
C GLY A 106 -22.48 -5.56 -16.00
N LEU A 107 -21.90 -5.75 -14.82
CA LEU A 107 -20.50 -5.55 -14.53
C LEU A 107 -19.77 -6.89 -14.42
N SER A 108 -18.46 -6.89 -14.65
CA SER A 108 -17.60 -8.06 -14.54
C SER A 108 -16.20 -7.62 -14.14
N PRO A 109 -15.49 -8.42 -13.31
CA PRO A 109 -14.12 -8.08 -12.95
C PRO A 109 -13.16 -8.01 -14.15
N TRP A 110 -13.42 -8.78 -15.20
CA TRP A 110 -12.49 -8.97 -16.33
C TRP A 110 -12.91 -8.23 -17.62
N THR A 111 -13.86 -7.34 -17.50
CA THR A 111 -14.30 -6.50 -18.62
C THR A 111 -14.47 -5.08 -18.14
N LEU A 112 -13.60 -4.20 -18.60
CA LEU A 112 -13.74 -2.77 -18.26
C LEU A 112 -15.06 -2.26 -18.82
N THR A 113 -15.94 -1.82 -17.92
CA THR A 113 -17.28 -1.30 -18.24
C THR A 113 -17.40 0.13 -17.76
N GLU A 114 -17.71 1.04 -18.68
CA GLU A 114 -17.97 2.43 -18.35
C GLU A 114 -19.45 2.64 -17.97
N ARG A 115 -19.72 3.26 -16.82
CA ARG A 115 -21.04 3.74 -16.40
C ARG A 115 -20.92 5.14 -15.80
N GLY A 116 -21.45 6.14 -16.47
CA GLY A 116 -21.31 7.52 -16.07
C GLY A 116 -19.84 7.95 -16.12
N ASP A 117 -19.31 8.40 -14.99
CA ASP A 117 -17.94 8.84 -14.84
C ASP A 117 -17.00 7.73 -14.31
N ARG A 118 -17.47 6.48 -14.22
CA ARG A 118 -16.71 5.37 -13.59
C ARG A 118 -16.37 4.28 -14.59
N TRP A 119 -15.15 3.81 -14.52
CA TRP A 119 -14.63 2.64 -15.24
C TRP A 119 -14.54 1.47 -14.27
N TYR A 120 -15.40 0.49 -14.41
CA TYR A 120 -15.47 -0.68 -13.54
C TYR A 120 -14.62 -1.83 -14.08
N GLY A 121 -13.87 -2.50 -13.21
CA GLY A 121 -13.06 -3.67 -13.53
C GLY A 121 -12.05 -3.96 -12.44
N ARG A 122 -11.68 -5.22 -12.23
CA ARG A 122 -10.68 -5.61 -11.24
C ARG A 122 -9.28 -5.17 -11.67
N GLY A 123 -8.57 -4.46 -10.81
CA GLY A 123 -7.25 -3.90 -11.12
C GLY A 123 -7.31 -2.56 -11.82
N VAL A 124 -8.49 -2.01 -12.09
CA VAL A 124 -8.63 -0.73 -12.80
C VAL A 124 -7.99 0.42 -12.02
N VAL A 125 -7.95 0.34 -10.69
CA VAL A 125 -7.21 1.26 -9.82
C VAL A 125 -6.08 0.57 -9.05
N ASP A 126 -6.19 -0.73 -8.78
CA ASP A 126 -5.25 -1.47 -7.95
C ASP A 126 -4.68 -2.68 -8.69
N ASN A 127 -3.56 -2.52 -9.40
CA ASN A 127 -2.75 -1.34 -9.69
C ASN A 127 -2.62 -1.08 -11.21
N LYS A 128 -3.27 -1.90 -12.08
CA LYS A 128 -3.11 -1.86 -13.54
C LYS A 128 -3.37 -0.48 -14.15
N GLY A 129 -4.38 0.24 -13.65
CA GLY A 129 -4.68 1.59 -14.12
C GLY A 129 -3.60 2.59 -13.70
N GLN A 130 -3.14 2.54 -12.46
CA GLN A 130 -2.18 3.53 -11.94
C GLN A 130 -0.81 3.43 -12.62
N HIS A 131 -0.24 2.21 -12.77
CA HIS A 131 1.02 2.10 -13.51
C HIS A 131 0.84 2.36 -15.02
N SER A 132 -0.36 2.14 -15.57
CA SER A 132 -0.68 2.54 -16.95
C SER A 132 -0.64 4.05 -17.14
N ALA A 133 -1.13 4.83 -16.17
CA ALA A 133 -1.06 6.29 -16.20
C ALA A 133 0.39 6.78 -16.21
N ASN A 134 1.25 6.16 -15.43
CA ASN A 134 2.69 6.45 -15.42
C ASN A 134 3.34 6.20 -16.79
N LEU A 135 3.05 5.06 -17.40
CA LEU A 135 3.60 4.70 -18.72
C LEU A 135 3.10 5.64 -19.81
N ALA A 136 1.81 5.97 -19.82
CA ALA A 136 1.21 6.92 -20.76
C ALA A 136 1.76 8.35 -20.58
N ALA A 137 2.07 8.75 -19.35
CA ALA A 137 2.72 10.02 -19.07
C ALA A 137 4.13 10.08 -19.66
N GLN A 138 4.95 9.03 -19.48
CA GLN A 138 6.27 8.95 -20.11
C GLN A 138 6.18 8.94 -21.64
N ALA A 139 5.21 8.21 -22.21
CA ALA A 139 4.93 8.23 -23.64
C ALA A 139 4.66 9.65 -24.16
N SER A 140 3.87 10.42 -23.39
CA SER A 140 3.53 11.80 -23.76
C SER A 140 4.73 12.74 -23.69
N VAL A 141 5.61 12.57 -22.72
CA VAL A 141 6.90 13.31 -22.64
C VAL A 141 7.79 12.96 -23.83
N ILE A 142 7.95 11.67 -24.15
CA ILE A 142 8.76 11.21 -25.30
C ILE A 142 8.20 11.77 -26.60
N SER A 143 6.89 11.64 -26.85
CA SER A 143 6.24 12.13 -28.07
C SER A 143 6.40 13.64 -28.24
N THR A 144 6.39 14.41 -27.14
CA THR A 144 6.50 15.87 -27.20
C THR A 144 7.93 16.35 -27.24
N ARG A 145 8.83 15.80 -26.41
CA ARG A 145 10.23 16.26 -26.28
C ARG A 145 11.19 15.51 -27.20
N GLY A 146 10.79 14.34 -27.74
CA GLY A 146 11.65 13.41 -28.47
C GLY A 146 12.47 12.49 -27.56
N ARG A 147 12.46 12.72 -26.27
CA ARG A 147 13.18 11.97 -25.23
C ARG A 147 12.55 12.21 -23.86
N LEU A 148 12.92 11.41 -22.84
CA LEU A 148 12.54 11.67 -21.45
C LEU A 148 13.35 12.83 -20.86
N GLY A 149 14.67 12.90 -21.16
CA GLY A 149 15.62 13.82 -20.54
C GLY A 149 16.16 13.29 -19.20
N PHE A 150 15.84 12.06 -18.85
CA PHE A 150 16.35 11.29 -17.72
C PHE A 150 16.38 9.82 -18.08
N ASN A 151 17.11 9.00 -17.32
CA ASN A 151 17.09 7.55 -17.46
C ASN A 151 15.90 6.98 -16.68
N ALA A 152 15.19 6.06 -17.27
CA ALA A 152 14.06 5.41 -16.63
C ALA A 152 14.30 3.91 -16.46
N LYS A 153 14.01 3.39 -15.26
CA LYS A 153 13.97 1.97 -14.93
C LYS A 153 12.63 1.64 -14.32
N TRP A 154 12.13 0.44 -14.57
CA TRP A 154 10.86 -0.03 -14.09
C TRP A 154 10.94 -1.44 -13.57
N LEU A 155 10.18 -1.72 -12.51
CA LEU A 155 9.92 -3.07 -12.04
C LEU A 155 8.40 -3.27 -11.93
N ILE A 156 7.88 -4.26 -12.65
CA ILE A 156 6.49 -4.72 -12.51
C ILE A 156 6.52 -6.09 -11.86
N GLU A 157 5.88 -6.21 -10.71
CA GLU A 157 5.73 -7.48 -9.99
C GLU A 157 4.35 -8.11 -10.18
N MET A 158 4.23 -9.38 -9.75
CA MET A 158 3.00 -10.18 -9.88
C MET A 158 2.62 -10.86 -8.55
N GLY A 159 2.90 -10.20 -7.41
CA GLY A 159 2.68 -10.78 -6.09
C GLY A 159 2.40 -9.80 -4.98
N GLU A 160 2.15 -8.52 -5.27
CA GLU A 160 1.92 -7.47 -4.27
C GLU A 160 0.76 -7.81 -3.35
N GLU A 161 -0.35 -8.25 -3.91
CA GLU A 161 -1.59 -8.62 -3.22
C GLU A 161 -1.46 -9.84 -2.27
N THR A 162 -0.29 -10.45 -2.27
CA THR A 162 0.06 -11.56 -1.37
C THR A 162 1.28 -11.24 -0.50
N GLY A 163 1.71 -9.98 -0.44
CA GLY A 163 2.82 -9.51 0.39
C GLY A 163 4.16 -9.42 -0.32
N SER A 164 4.18 -9.37 -1.66
CA SER A 164 5.39 -9.25 -2.49
C SER A 164 6.45 -10.33 -2.22
N PRO A 165 6.08 -11.62 -2.18
CA PRO A 165 7.06 -12.68 -1.95
C PRO A 165 8.12 -12.69 -3.07
N GLY A 166 9.39 -12.70 -2.69
CA GLY A 166 10.52 -12.68 -3.63
C GLY A 166 10.99 -11.29 -4.06
N LEU A 167 10.23 -10.22 -3.82
CA LEU A 167 10.63 -8.86 -4.22
C LEU A 167 11.92 -8.41 -3.54
N ARG A 168 12.05 -8.64 -2.23
CA ARG A 168 13.24 -8.26 -1.44
C ARG A 168 14.49 -8.99 -1.93
N GLU A 169 14.33 -10.25 -2.31
CA GLU A 169 15.38 -11.08 -2.88
C GLU A 169 15.82 -10.58 -4.24
N VAL A 170 14.86 -10.25 -5.12
CA VAL A 170 15.14 -9.67 -6.45
C VAL A 170 15.86 -8.33 -6.29
N CYS A 171 15.40 -7.45 -5.40
CA CYS A 171 16.08 -6.19 -5.13
C CYS A 171 17.51 -6.41 -4.62
N SER A 172 17.71 -7.32 -3.67
CA SER A 172 19.03 -7.62 -3.10
C SER A 172 19.98 -8.26 -4.11
N ALA A 173 19.47 -9.10 -5.00
CA ALA A 173 20.28 -9.78 -6.03
C ALA A 173 20.67 -8.85 -7.20
N HIS A 174 19.95 -7.75 -7.39
CA HIS A 174 20.10 -6.88 -8.55
C HIS A 174 20.39 -5.41 -8.20
N LEU A 175 21.11 -5.12 -7.10
CA LEU A 175 21.41 -3.78 -6.61
C LEU A 175 21.99 -2.86 -7.69
N ASP A 176 22.98 -3.33 -8.45
CA ASP A 176 23.62 -2.53 -9.53
C ASP A 176 22.65 -2.28 -10.69
N LEU A 177 21.86 -3.29 -11.06
CA LEU A 177 20.88 -3.17 -12.14
C LEU A 177 19.78 -2.15 -11.78
N PHE A 178 19.35 -2.13 -10.52
CA PHE A 178 18.27 -1.27 -10.03
C PHE A 178 18.75 0.09 -9.51
N ARG A 179 20.06 0.33 -9.51
CA ARG A 179 20.62 1.62 -9.05
C ARG A 179 19.95 2.79 -9.75
N SER A 180 19.40 3.72 -8.95
CA SER A 180 18.62 4.87 -9.40
C SER A 180 18.72 6.02 -8.40
N ASP A 181 18.17 7.18 -8.71
CA ASP A 181 18.24 8.38 -7.88
C ASP A 181 16.98 8.61 -7.05
N VAL A 182 15.84 8.18 -7.56
CA VAL A 182 14.53 8.31 -6.90
C VAL A 182 13.57 7.27 -7.43
N LEU A 183 12.65 6.78 -6.56
CA LEU A 183 11.47 6.05 -6.99
C LEU A 183 10.28 7.00 -7.08
N ILE A 184 9.55 6.94 -8.20
CA ILE A 184 8.25 7.58 -8.39
C ILE A 184 7.26 6.48 -8.78
N GLY A 185 6.41 6.10 -7.83
CA GLY A 185 5.39 5.06 -8.00
C GLY A 185 3.98 5.62 -7.80
N SER A 186 2.99 4.86 -8.25
CA SER A 186 1.57 5.20 -8.06
C SER A 186 0.84 3.99 -7.50
N ASP A 187 0.42 4.10 -6.24
CA ASP A 187 -0.34 3.07 -5.55
C ASP A 187 -1.00 3.64 -4.30
N GLY A 188 -1.99 2.91 -3.76
CA GLY A 188 -2.77 3.30 -2.60
C GLY A 188 -3.80 4.39 -2.87
N PRO A 189 -4.74 4.61 -1.93
CA PRO A 189 -5.78 5.63 -2.06
C PRO A 189 -5.32 6.99 -1.51
N ARG A 190 -5.87 8.07 -2.08
CA ARG A 190 -5.83 9.41 -1.51
C ARG A 190 -6.75 9.50 -0.28
N PRO A 191 -6.43 10.33 0.72
CA PRO A 191 -7.34 10.61 1.84
C PRO A 191 -8.50 11.54 1.42
N ASP A 192 -8.31 12.36 0.40
CA ASP A 192 -9.32 13.24 -0.23
C ASP A 192 -9.22 13.09 -1.75
N ARG A 193 -10.31 12.67 -2.39
CA ARG A 193 -10.34 12.44 -3.85
C ARG A 193 -10.03 13.71 -4.67
N ASN A 194 -10.33 14.89 -4.15
CA ASN A 194 -10.17 16.15 -4.85
C ASN A 194 -8.77 16.76 -4.69
N ARG A 195 -7.95 16.19 -3.81
CA ARG A 195 -6.63 16.73 -3.46
C ARG A 195 -5.52 15.80 -3.93
N PRO A 196 -4.68 16.19 -4.90
CA PRO A 196 -3.49 15.44 -5.29
C PRO A 196 -2.63 15.14 -4.05
N THR A 197 -2.07 13.94 -3.97
CA THR A 197 -1.44 13.45 -2.75
C THR A 197 -0.08 12.85 -3.04
N ILE A 198 0.88 12.99 -2.12
CA ILE A 198 2.15 12.25 -2.09
C ILE A 198 2.25 11.53 -0.75
N TYR A 199 2.59 10.24 -0.79
CA TYR A 199 3.06 9.46 0.37
C TYR A 199 4.58 9.35 0.33
N LEU A 200 5.20 9.47 1.51
CA LEU A 200 6.65 9.36 1.67
C LEU A 200 7.12 7.97 2.13
N GLY A 201 6.19 7.09 2.38
CA GLY A 201 6.41 5.74 2.84
C GLY A 201 5.13 5.13 3.39
N THR A 202 5.25 4.09 4.19
CA THR A 202 4.12 3.30 4.68
C THR A 202 4.22 3.02 6.17
N ARG A 203 3.08 2.82 6.82
CA ARG A 203 3.10 2.20 8.16
C ARG A 203 3.52 0.75 8.02
N GLY A 204 4.24 0.26 9.02
CA GLY A 204 4.48 -1.16 9.18
C GLY A 204 3.24 -1.90 9.65
N GLY A 205 3.22 -3.21 9.43
CA GLY A 205 2.14 -4.09 9.87
C GLY A 205 2.69 -5.35 10.52
N ALA A 206 2.35 -5.58 11.79
CA ALA A 206 2.67 -6.81 12.50
C ALA A 206 1.38 -7.50 12.97
N SER A 207 1.12 -8.70 12.45
CA SER A 207 -0.01 -9.52 12.89
C SER A 207 0.47 -10.61 13.83
N MET A 208 -0.27 -10.84 14.91
CA MET A 208 0.11 -11.81 15.93
C MET A 208 -1.11 -12.55 16.49
N ASP A 209 -0.90 -13.79 16.87
CA ASP A 209 -1.84 -14.59 17.63
C ASP A 209 -1.51 -14.49 19.12
N VAL A 210 -2.51 -14.14 19.91
CA VAL A 210 -2.43 -14.06 21.38
C VAL A 210 -3.40 -15.09 21.94
N PHE A 211 -2.91 -16.08 22.68
CA PHE A 211 -3.76 -17.21 23.05
C PHE A 211 -3.37 -17.86 24.38
N ILE A 212 -4.32 -18.62 24.92
CA ILE A 212 -4.15 -19.45 26.10
C ILE A 212 -4.66 -20.83 25.78
N ASP A 213 -3.78 -21.83 25.92
CA ASP A 213 -4.12 -23.27 25.88
C ASP A 213 -3.91 -23.85 27.28
N ALA A 214 -4.97 -23.90 28.06
CA ALA A 214 -4.88 -24.20 29.48
C ALA A 214 -4.97 -25.71 29.79
N ARG A 215 -5.70 -26.48 28.96
CA ARG A 215 -5.97 -27.90 29.23
C ARG A 215 -6.63 -28.60 28.05
N GLU A 216 -6.70 -29.94 28.12
CA GLU A 216 -7.49 -30.73 27.19
C GLU A 216 -8.95 -30.78 27.62
N GLY A 217 -9.88 -30.59 26.65
CA GLY A 217 -11.32 -30.69 26.85
C GLY A 217 -11.94 -29.62 27.72
N GLY A 218 -13.23 -29.41 27.56
CA GLY A 218 -14.05 -28.56 28.42
C GLY A 218 -14.56 -29.28 29.66
N HIS A 219 -14.74 -28.57 30.78
CA HIS A 219 -15.19 -29.11 32.02
C HIS A 219 -16.48 -28.46 32.48
N HIS A 220 -17.46 -29.24 32.98
CA HIS A 220 -18.79 -28.78 33.39
C HIS A 220 -18.65 -27.57 34.36
N SER A 221 -19.19 -26.42 33.98
CA SER A 221 -19.05 -25.16 34.71
C SER A 221 -19.67 -25.19 36.13
N GLY A 222 -20.73 -25.94 36.32
CA GLY A 222 -21.35 -26.13 37.66
C GLY A 222 -20.47 -26.92 38.62
N ASN A 223 -19.60 -27.81 38.14
CA ASN A 223 -18.72 -28.62 38.98
C ASN A 223 -17.31 -27.99 39.16
N TRP A 224 -16.86 -27.23 38.15
CA TRP A 224 -15.48 -26.78 38.06
C TRP A 224 -15.34 -25.26 38.04
N GLY A 225 -16.48 -24.53 37.91
CA GLY A 225 -16.46 -23.06 37.97
C GLY A 225 -15.93 -22.56 39.33
N GLY A 226 -15.05 -21.58 39.31
CA GLY A 226 -14.37 -21.09 40.49
C GLY A 226 -13.11 -21.91 40.93
N LEU A 227 -12.93 -23.12 40.37
CA LEU A 227 -11.77 -23.97 40.62
C LEU A 227 -10.78 -23.96 39.44
N LEU A 228 -11.29 -23.99 38.22
CA LEU A 228 -10.50 -23.91 36.99
C LEU A 228 -10.44 -22.48 36.48
N SER A 229 -9.27 -22.06 36.09
CA SER A 229 -9.12 -20.78 35.37
C SER A 229 -9.87 -20.81 34.04
N SER A 230 -10.51 -19.70 33.69
CA SER A 230 -11.17 -19.51 32.40
C SER A 230 -10.23 -18.80 31.41
N PRO A 231 -9.75 -19.49 30.36
CA PRO A 231 -8.91 -18.86 29.35
C PRO A 231 -9.58 -17.63 28.71
N ALA A 232 -10.89 -17.66 28.50
CA ALA A 232 -11.62 -16.52 27.96
C ALA A 232 -11.52 -15.26 28.83
N ILE A 233 -11.71 -15.41 30.14
CA ILE A 233 -11.60 -14.28 31.10
C ILE A 233 -10.16 -13.79 31.15
N GLN A 234 -9.20 -14.71 31.24
CA GLN A 234 -7.77 -14.35 31.31
C GLN A 234 -7.30 -13.65 30.04
N LEU A 235 -7.69 -14.14 28.86
CA LEU A 235 -7.36 -13.52 27.58
C LEU A 235 -7.98 -12.11 27.45
N ALA A 236 -9.25 -11.96 27.84
CA ALA A 236 -9.92 -10.66 27.82
C ALA A 236 -9.20 -9.62 28.67
N HIS A 237 -8.76 -10.00 29.90
CA HIS A 237 -7.96 -9.11 30.75
C HIS A 237 -6.56 -8.84 30.20
N ALA A 238 -5.90 -9.82 29.63
CA ALA A 238 -4.61 -9.66 28.98
C ALA A 238 -4.70 -8.68 27.79
N LEU A 239 -5.68 -8.84 26.91
CA LEU A 239 -5.91 -7.92 25.80
C LEU A 239 -6.30 -6.52 26.27
N ALA A 240 -7.14 -6.41 27.31
CA ALA A 240 -7.50 -5.12 27.90
C ALA A 240 -6.31 -4.40 28.56
N SER A 241 -5.20 -5.08 28.85
CA SER A 241 -3.99 -4.44 29.37
C SER A 241 -3.17 -3.75 28.26
N ILE A 242 -3.38 -4.12 26.99
CA ILE A 242 -2.63 -3.60 25.85
C ILE A 242 -3.07 -2.18 25.48
N THR A 243 -4.38 -1.90 25.60
CA THR A 243 -4.96 -0.61 25.27
C THR A 243 -5.85 -0.07 26.39
N SER A 244 -6.02 1.24 26.44
CA SER A 244 -7.08 1.85 27.24
C SER A 244 -8.47 1.49 26.68
N PRO A 245 -9.57 1.69 27.45
CA PRO A 245 -10.93 1.50 26.94
C PRO A 245 -11.30 2.37 25.74
N ARG A 246 -10.44 3.31 25.35
CA ARG A 246 -10.59 4.19 24.19
C ARG A 246 -9.56 3.91 23.09
N GLY A 247 -8.91 2.75 23.10
CA GLY A 247 -7.98 2.33 22.03
C GLY A 247 -6.59 3.00 22.08
N GLN A 248 -6.25 3.75 23.12
CA GLN A 248 -4.89 4.25 23.33
C GLN A 248 -3.95 3.09 23.65
N ILE A 249 -2.83 2.97 22.97
CA ILE A 249 -1.81 1.93 23.23
C ILE A 249 -1.10 2.21 24.55
N LEU A 250 -0.98 1.18 25.40
CA LEU A 250 -0.35 1.24 26.72
C LEU A 250 1.04 0.58 26.76
N ILE A 251 1.56 0.12 25.64
CA ILE A 251 2.91 -0.42 25.47
C ILE A 251 3.81 0.68 24.93
N PRO A 252 4.69 1.29 25.74
CA PRO A 252 5.51 2.43 25.30
C PRO A 252 6.42 2.08 24.12
N GLU A 253 6.92 0.85 24.05
CA GLU A 253 7.79 0.37 22.99
C GLU A 253 7.09 0.30 21.60
N TRP A 254 5.76 0.38 21.55
CA TRP A 254 4.96 0.43 20.33
C TRP A 254 4.64 1.87 19.88
N LEU A 255 5.17 2.85 20.58
CA LEU A 255 4.94 4.27 20.31
C LEU A 255 6.26 4.96 19.94
N PRO A 256 6.22 5.95 19.03
CA PRO A 256 7.43 6.69 18.68
C PRO A 256 7.98 7.45 19.87
N THR A 257 9.27 7.28 20.15
CA THR A 257 9.96 7.95 21.23
C THR A 257 9.93 9.47 21.05
N GLY A 258 9.48 10.20 22.06
CA GLY A 258 9.36 11.66 22.00
C GLY A 258 8.10 12.18 21.33
N GLY A 259 7.18 11.29 20.93
CA GLY A 259 5.91 11.66 20.32
C GLY A 259 5.98 11.87 18.82
N LEU A 260 5.00 12.59 18.26
CA LEU A 260 4.92 12.88 16.82
C LEU A 260 6.02 13.87 16.43
N PRO A 261 6.95 13.51 15.50
CA PRO A 261 8.01 14.42 15.07
C PRO A 261 7.47 15.71 14.42
N ASP A 262 8.13 16.85 14.63
CA ASP A 262 7.70 18.14 14.10
C ASP A 262 7.53 18.17 12.58
N PRO A 263 8.42 17.59 11.73
CA PRO A 263 8.19 17.54 10.29
C PRO A 263 6.93 16.77 9.91
N VAL A 264 6.62 15.68 10.62
CA VAL A 264 5.42 14.88 10.43
C VAL A 264 4.17 15.69 10.83
N ARG A 265 4.22 16.37 11.97
CA ARG A 265 3.13 17.23 12.43
C ARG A 265 2.84 18.37 11.45
N ARG A 266 3.90 19.03 10.93
CA ARG A 266 3.73 20.07 9.89
C ARG A 266 3.08 19.52 8.63
N ALA A 267 3.52 18.35 8.15
CA ALA A 267 2.96 17.72 6.94
C ALA A 267 1.46 17.37 7.09
N LEU A 268 1.04 16.98 8.29
CA LEU A 268 -0.35 16.60 8.59
C LEU A 268 -1.23 17.78 9.02
N SER A 269 -0.66 18.96 9.24
CA SER A 269 -1.40 20.13 9.70
C SER A 269 -2.41 20.60 8.64
N GLY A 270 -3.65 20.80 9.05
CA GLY A 270 -4.72 21.27 8.15
C GLY A 270 -5.21 20.23 7.15
N LEU A 271 -4.82 18.95 7.32
CA LEU A 271 -5.45 17.87 6.56
C LEU A 271 -6.77 17.46 7.23
N GLU A 272 -7.75 17.19 6.41
CA GLU A 272 -9.02 16.59 6.81
C GLU A 272 -9.12 15.17 6.21
N LEU A 273 -9.82 14.29 6.92
CA LEU A 273 -10.12 12.94 6.41
C LEU A 273 -11.47 13.02 5.71
N ASP A 274 -11.46 13.20 4.40
CA ASP A 274 -12.64 12.99 3.57
C ASP A 274 -12.55 11.60 2.95
N MET A 275 -13.28 10.67 3.52
CA MET A 275 -13.27 9.27 3.08
C MET A 275 -14.36 8.99 2.04
N GLY A 276 -15.20 9.97 1.68
CA GLY A 276 -16.33 9.84 0.78
C GLY A 276 -17.67 9.59 1.48
N GLU A 277 -18.75 9.59 0.70
CA GLU A 277 -20.14 9.50 1.22
C GLU A 277 -20.44 8.19 1.96
N ASP A 278 -19.75 7.10 1.60
CA ASP A 278 -19.93 5.76 2.20
C ASP A 278 -18.97 5.49 3.38
N SER A 279 -18.25 6.50 3.86
CA SER A 279 -17.31 6.35 4.97
C SER A 279 -18.04 6.10 6.29
N PRO A 280 -17.48 5.26 7.17
CA PRO A 280 -18.02 5.10 8.50
C PRO A 280 -17.91 6.40 9.30
N ALA A 281 -18.86 6.65 10.18
CA ALA A 281 -18.76 7.75 11.13
C ALA A 281 -17.56 7.55 12.06
N ILE A 282 -16.78 8.60 12.24
CA ILE A 282 -15.60 8.56 13.13
C ILE A 282 -16.08 8.64 14.59
N ASP A 283 -15.56 7.75 15.44
CA ASP A 283 -15.83 7.74 16.88
C ASP A 283 -15.02 8.84 17.59
N PRO A 284 -15.66 9.89 18.14
CA PRO A 284 -14.96 10.95 18.83
C PRO A 284 -14.21 10.45 20.06
N GLY A 285 -12.94 10.81 20.17
CA GLY A 285 -12.09 10.44 21.31
C GLY A 285 -11.55 9.01 21.29
N TRP A 286 -11.68 8.27 20.19
CA TRP A 286 -11.01 6.99 20.00
C TRP A 286 -9.53 7.17 19.65
N GLY A 287 -8.67 6.26 20.14
CA GLY A 287 -7.24 6.24 19.89
C GLY A 287 -6.43 7.19 20.78
N GLU A 288 -5.25 7.60 20.31
CA GLU A 288 -4.33 8.45 21.08
C GLU A 288 -4.94 9.83 21.34
N PRO A 289 -5.00 10.27 22.61
CA PRO A 289 -5.54 11.58 22.94
C PRO A 289 -4.63 12.71 22.45
N GLY A 290 -5.24 13.85 22.10
CA GLY A 290 -4.50 15.05 21.67
C GLY A 290 -3.98 15.01 20.23
N LEU A 291 -4.17 13.91 19.49
CA LEU A 291 -3.88 13.81 18.07
C LEU A 291 -5.13 14.03 17.22
N SER A 292 -4.98 14.74 16.11
CA SER A 292 -6.01 14.86 15.06
C SER A 292 -6.23 13.53 14.34
N GLY A 293 -7.33 13.39 13.58
CA GLY A 293 -7.60 12.20 12.77
C GLY A 293 -6.43 11.83 11.83
N PRO A 294 -5.94 12.77 10.99
CA PRO A 294 -4.77 12.52 10.15
C PRO A 294 -3.52 12.10 10.92
N GLU A 295 -3.25 12.73 12.07
CA GLU A 295 -2.09 12.37 12.90
C GLU A 295 -2.20 10.93 13.44
N LYS A 296 -3.40 10.47 13.81
CA LYS A 296 -3.63 9.08 14.25
C LYS A 296 -3.43 8.06 13.14
N VAL A 297 -3.90 8.35 11.93
CA VAL A 297 -3.87 7.41 10.80
C VAL A 297 -2.51 7.40 10.10
N PHE A 298 -1.90 8.58 9.88
CA PHE A 298 -0.70 8.70 9.04
C PHE A 298 0.59 8.97 9.83
N GLY A 299 0.50 9.22 11.12
CA GLY A 299 1.65 9.59 11.96
C GLY A 299 1.80 8.80 13.24
N TRP A 300 0.87 7.90 13.56
CA TRP A 300 0.84 7.19 14.84
C TRP A 300 0.60 5.69 14.68
N SER A 301 0.85 4.95 15.77
CA SER A 301 0.56 3.51 15.83
C SER A 301 -0.89 3.26 16.24
N SER A 302 -1.46 2.15 15.75
CA SER A 302 -2.78 1.67 16.15
C SER A 302 -2.78 0.15 16.33
N PHE A 303 -3.56 -0.33 17.31
CA PHE A 303 -3.69 -1.76 17.61
C PHE A 303 -5.13 -2.18 17.52
N GLU A 304 -5.36 -3.31 16.82
CA GLU A 304 -6.70 -3.85 16.60
C GLU A 304 -6.76 -5.34 16.95
N ILE A 305 -7.89 -5.77 17.51
CA ILE A 305 -8.24 -7.18 17.66
C ILE A 305 -9.13 -7.56 16.49
N LEU A 306 -8.57 -8.27 15.51
CA LEU A 306 -9.26 -8.62 14.27
C LEU A 306 -10.27 -9.76 14.42
N ALA A 307 -9.98 -10.69 15.36
CA ALA A 307 -10.84 -11.82 15.69
C ALA A 307 -10.54 -12.28 17.12
N MET A 308 -11.56 -12.82 17.78
CA MET A 308 -11.42 -13.41 19.12
C MET A 308 -12.38 -14.58 19.25
N GLU A 309 -11.90 -15.72 19.78
CA GLU A 309 -12.71 -16.94 19.94
C GLU A 309 -12.39 -17.67 21.26
N SER A 310 -13.44 -18.20 21.89
CA SER A 310 -13.35 -19.16 23.00
C SER A 310 -14.63 -19.97 23.10
N GLY A 311 -14.51 -21.28 23.35
CA GLY A 311 -15.64 -22.20 23.33
C GLY A 311 -16.22 -22.43 21.92
N ASN A 312 -17.53 -22.71 21.83
CA ASN A 312 -18.24 -22.86 20.57
C ASN A 312 -19.37 -21.83 20.46
N PRO A 313 -19.18 -20.72 19.72
CA PRO A 313 -20.21 -19.68 19.61
C PRO A 313 -21.52 -20.14 18.96
N ARG A 314 -21.45 -21.16 18.07
CA ARG A 314 -22.64 -21.69 17.38
C ARG A 314 -23.43 -22.70 18.21
N GLY A 315 -22.85 -23.25 19.27
CA GLY A 315 -23.48 -24.24 20.14
C GLY A 315 -22.86 -24.18 21.54
N PRO A 316 -23.09 -23.10 22.31
CA PRO A 316 -22.51 -22.96 23.63
C PRO A 316 -22.98 -24.06 24.57
N VAL A 317 -22.08 -24.60 25.37
CA VAL A 317 -22.33 -25.63 26.37
C VAL A 317 -21.95 -25.14 27.76
N ASN A 318 -22.53 -25.76 28.83
CA ASN A 318 -22.25 -25.39 30.22
C ASN A 318 -20.87 -25.93 30.67
N ALA A 319 -19.78 -25.48 29.99
CA ALA A 319 -18.42 -25.91 30.30
C ALA A 319 -17.46 -24.72 30.34
N VAL A 320 -16.45 -24.80 31.21
CA VAL A 320 -15.28 -23.91 31.16
C VAL A 320 -14.48 -24.29 29.92
N PRO A 321 -14.29 -23.38 28.91
CA PRO A 321 -13.55 -23.71 27.72
C PRO A 321 -12.06 -24.01 28.03
N PRO A 322 -11.42 -24.90 27.28
CA PRO A 322 -10.01 -25.22 27.50
C PRO A 322 -9.04 -24.17 26.94
N ARG A 323 -9.50 -23.38 25.93
CA ARG A 323 -8.68 -22.47 25.13
C ARG A 323 -9.39 -21.14 24.88
N ALA A 324 -8.57 -20.11 24.64
CA ALA A 324 -9.02 -18.84 24.08
C ALA A 324 -7.92 -18.29 23.15
N TRP A 325 -8.32 -17.65 22.06
CA TRP A 325 -7.43 -17.15 21.04
C TRP A 325 -7.94 -15.81 20.51
N ALA A 326 -6.98 -14.93 20.12
CA ALA A 326 -7.25 -13.70 19.42
C ALA A 326 -6.21 -13.45 18.34
N ARG A 327 -6.64 -13.01 17.16
CA ARG A 327 -5.79 -12.45 16.11
C ARG A 327 -5.71 -10.95 16.29
N CYS A 328 -4.52 -10.43 16.50
CA CYS A 328 -4.26 -9.02 16.71
C CYS A 328 -3.38 -8.43 15.61
N GLN A 329 -3.50 -7.13 15.36
CA GLN A 329 -2.65 -6.41 14.42
C GLN A 329 -2.19 -5.09 15.01
N LEU A 330 -0.88 -4.86 14.96
CA LEU A 330 -0.27 -3.56 15.20
C LEU A 330 0.07 -2.91 13.86
N ARG A 331 -0.47 -1.71 13.61
CA ARG A 331 0.04 -0.79 12.59
C ARG A 331 0.96 0.20 13.28
N TYR A 332 2.21 0.33 12.81
CA TYR A 332 3.21 1.12 13.50
C TYR A 332 3.97 2.04 12.53
N VAL A 333 4.59 3.08 13.08
CA VAL A 333 5.32 4.09 12.30
C VAL A 333 6.83 3.94 12.49
N VAL A 334 7.59 4.65 11.67
CA VAL A 334 9.05 4.70 11.75
C VAL A 334 9.51 5.14 13.15
N GLY A 335 10.57 4.52 13.65
CA GLY A 335 11.12 4.72 14.99
C GLY A 335 10.72 3.63 16.00
N ILE A 336 9.96 2.64 15.55
CA ILE A 336 9.63 1.44 16.32
C ILE A 336 10.46 0.28 15.78
N GLU A 337 11.16 -0.40 16.68
CA GLU A 337 11.99 -1.54 16.34
C GLU A 337 11.12 -2.77 16.05
N MET A 338 11.06 -3.17 14.80
CA MET A 338 10.22 -4.28 14.34
C MET A 338 10.52 -5.58 15.08
N ALA A 339 11.79 -5.89 15.30
CA ALA A 339 12.21 -7.11 15.98
C ALA A 339 11.78 -7.13 17.47
N ASP A 340 11.48 -5.96 18.05
CA ASP A 340 11.07 -5.84 19.47
C ASP A 340 9.54 -5.83 19.65
N ILE A 341 8.73 -5.81 18.61
CA ILE A 341 7.26 -5.71 18.72
C ILE A 341 6.68 -6.86 19.55
N ILE A 342 6.96 -8.10 19.21
CA ILE A 342 6.47 -9.28 19.96
C ILE A 342 7.19 -9.42 21.31
N PRO A 343 8.52 -9.26 21.43
CA PRO A 343 9.19 -9.23 22.72
C PRO A 343 8.63 -8.15 23.67
N ALA A 344 8.32 -6.95 23.19
CA ALA A 344 7.71 -5.90 24.00
C ALA A 344 6.33 -6.30 24.54
N LEU A 345 5.48 -6.93 23.71
CA LEU A 345 4.20 -7.46 24.17
C LEU A 345 4.38 -8.54 25.25
N ARG A 346 5.32 -9.46 25.08
CA ARG A 346 5.60 -10.49 26.09
C ARG A 346 6.03 -9.86 27.42
N ARG A 347 6.97 -8.91 27.38
CA ARG A 347 7.39 -8.18 28.59
C ARG A 347 6.23 -7.41 29.25
N HIS A 348 5.33 -6.84 28.44
CA HIS A 348 4.15 -6.16 28.95
C HIS A 348 3.20 -7.12 29.65
N LEU A 349 2.87 -8.26 29.02
CA LEU A 349 2.00 -9.28 29.59
C LEU A 349 2.57 -9.86 30.88
N ASP A 350 3.88 -10.11 30.94
CA ASP A 350 4.55 -10.56 32.18
C ASP A 350 4.38 -9.54 33.31
N ARG A 351 4.64 -8.25 33.03
CA ARG A 351 4.46 -7.15 34.00
C ARG A 351 3.01 -6.99 34.45
N ALA A 352 2.06 -7.22 33.52
CA ALA A 352 0.63 -7.12 33.80
C ALA A 352 0.06 -8.35 34.55
N GLY A 353 0.88 -9.39 34.79
CA GLY A 353 0.47 -10.59 35.55
C GLY A 353 -0.10 -11.71 34.66
N PHE A 354 0.19 -11.70 33.34
CA PHE A 354 -0.27 -12.69 32.37
C PHE A 354 0.89 -13.48 31.73
N PRO A 355 1.86 -14.05 32.48
CA PRO A 355 3.02 -14.72 31.89
C PRO A 355 2.67 -16.03 31.18
N PHE A 356 1.48 -16.57 31.39
CA PHE A 356 0.96 -17.79 30.78
C PHE A 356 0.31 -17.55 29.40
N VAL A 357 0.12 -16.30 28.99
CA VAL A 357 -0.39 -15.95 27.66
C VAL A 357 0.68 -16.18 26.62
N GLN A 358 0.36 -16.91 25.59
CA GLN A 358 1.25 -17.18 24.47
C GLN A 358 1.06 -16.13 23.38
N VAL A 359 2.16 -15.77 22.72
CA VAL A 359 2.16 -14.83 21.59
C VAL A 359 3.02 -15.41 20.47
N GLU A 360 2.45 -15.51 19.28
CA GLU A 360 3.15 -16.00 18.09
C GLU A 360 2.92 -15.05 16.90
N PRO A 361 3.91 -14.92 15.98
CA PRO A 361 3.66 -14.23 14.72
C PRO A 361 2.54 -14.92 13.95
N ALA A 362 1.57 -14.16 13.44
CA ALA A 362 0.47 -14.73 12.68
C ALA A 362 0.78 -14.92 11.19
N ARG A 363 1.83 -14.24 10.70
CA ARG A 363 2.36 -14.34 9.34
C ARG A 363 3.88 -14.30 9.40
N GLU A 364 4.53 -14.96 8.45
CA GLU A 364 5.99 -14.92 8.32
C GLU A 364 6.46 -13.55 7.80
N GLU A 365 5.65 -12.89 6.98
CA GLU A 365 5.98 -11.61 6.39
C GLU A 365 5.44 -10.45 7.24
N VAL A 366 6.36 -9.59 7.65
CA VAL A 366 6.07 -8.33 8.34
C VAL A 366 6.51 -7.20 7.42
N PHE A 367 5.64 -6.22 7.19
CA PHE A 367 6.01 -5.00 6.44
C PHE A 367 6.65 -4.00 7.40
N PRO A 368 7.93 -3.62 7.17
CA PRO A 368 8.57 -2.56 7.94
C PRO A 368 7.90 -1.21 7.70
N ALA A 369 7.89 -0.36 8.71
CA ALA A 369 7.53 1.04 8.54
C ALA A 369 8.66 1.78 7.83
N THR A 370 8.33 2.57 6.82
CA THR A 370 9.30 3.34 6.04
C THR A 370 8.82 4.78 5.88
N ARG A 371 9.77 5.71 5.70
CA ARG A 371 9.42 7.11 5.43
C ARG A 371 10.63 7.87 4.89
N LEU A 372 10.47 8.51 3.73
CA LEU A 372 11.37 9.56 3.29
C LEU A 372 11.21 10.79 4.20
N ASP A 373 12.32 11.47 4.48
CA ASP A 373 12.28 12.74 5.23
C ASP A 373 11.38 13.76 4.50
N PRO A 374 10.36 14.32 5.17
CA PRO A 374 9.51 15.35 4.57
C PRO A 374 10.26 16.59 4.08
N ASP A 375 11.43 16.87 4.65
CA ASP A 375 12.28 18.00 4.23
C ASP A 375 13.26 17.62 3.07
N SER A 376 13.14 16.43 2.49
CA SER A 376 13.93 16.01 1.32
C SER A 376 13.67 16.93 0.12
N PRO A 377 14.72 17.32 -0.66
CA PRO A 377 14.55 18.12 -1.87
C PRO A 377 13.56 17.51 -2.88
N TRP A 378 13.47 16.20 -2.95
CA TRP A 378 12.53 15.50 -3.82
C TRP A 378 11.07 15.80 -3.47
N VAL A 379 10.77 15.98 -2.19
CA VAL A 379 9.41 16.29 -1.71
C VAL A 379 8.98 17.68 -2.17
N GLY A 380 9.79 18.72 -1.90
CA GLY A 380 9.49 20.08 -2.31
C GLY A 380 9.32 20.19 -3.84
N TRP A 381 10.24 19.58 -4.59
CA TRP A 381 10.16 19.52 -6.05
C TRP A 381 8.85 18.87 -6.55
N ALA A 382 8.47 17.73 -5.99
CA ALA A 382 7.27 17.01 -6.42
C ALA A 382 5.99 17.79 -6.11
N LEU A 383 5.89 18.37 -4.90
CA LEU A 383 4.76 19.22 -4.52
C LEU A 383 4.61 20.42 -5.47
N ASP A 384 5.71 21.08 -5.81
CA ASP A 384 5.72 22.21 -6.75
C ASP A 384 5.29 21.80 -8.16
N SER A 385 5.77 20.65 -8.65
CA SER A 385 5.37 20.12 -9.95
C SER A 385 3.88 19.77 -9.99
N MET A 386 3.35 19.12 -8.93
CA MET A 386 1.92 18.78 -8.84
C MET A 386 1.05 20.04 -8.74
N ARG A 387 1.46 21.05 -7.97
CA ARG A 387 0.75 22.34 -7.87
C ARG A 387 0.70 23.02 -9.23
N ARG A 388 1.80 23.04 -9.98
CA ARG A 388 1.82 23.59 -11.36
C ARG A 388 0.93 22.80 -12.31
N SER A 389 0.82 21.47 -12.13
CA SER A 389 0.03 20.60 -13.00
C SER A 389 -1.47 20.77 -12.79
N THR A 390 -1.91 20.92 -11.54
CA THR A 390 -3.32 20.83 -11.16
C THR A 390 -3.93 22.15 -10.71
N GLY A 391 -3.11 23.14 -10.35
CA GLY A 391 -3.56 24.38 -9.71
C GLY A 391 -4.06 24.17 -8.27
N LYS A 392 -4.00 22.95 -7.75
CA LYS A 392 -4.43 22.58 -6.40
C LYS A 392 -3.23 22.45 -5.46
N GLU A 393 -3.44 22.69 -4.17
CA GLU A 393 -2.41 22.44 -3.13
C GLU A 393 -2.36 20.94 -2.82
N PRO A 394 -1.25 20.24 -3.11
CA PRO A 394 -1.17 18.81 -2.84
C PRO A 394 -1.16 18.50 -1.34
N ALA A 395 -1.64 17.32 -0.97
CA ALA A 395 -1.46 16.77 0.37
C ALA A 395 -0.13 16.03 0.46
N LEU A 396 0.60 16.26 1.53
CA LEU A 396 1.81 15.52 1.89
C LEU A 396 1.51 14.62 3.07
N LEU A 397 1.67 13.32 2.88
CA LEU A 397 1.44 12.32 3.90
C LEU A 397 2.74 11.59 4.23
N PRO A 398 3.19 11.63 5.48
CA PRO A 398 4.43 10.98 5.90
C PRO A 398 4.41 9.48 5.65
N ASN A 399 3.25 8.86 5.85
CA ASN A 399 3.04 7.43 5.68
C ASN A 399 1.67 7.16 5.07
N LEU A 400 1.56 6.18 4.20
CA LEU A 400 0.29 5.54 3.88
C LEU A 400 -0.28 4.87 5.13
N GLY A 401 -1.58 4.91 5.33
CA GLY A 401 -2.24 4.23 6.45
C GLY A 401 -2.15 2.70 6.37
N GLY A 402 -2.12 2.14 5.17
CA GLY A 402 -1.83 0.74 4.87
C GLY A 402 -0.33 0.46 4.75
N SER A 403 0.02 -0.67 4.13
CA SER A 403 1.40 -1.06 3.87
C SER A 403 1.56 -1.35 2.37
N LEU A 404 2.70 -0.94 1.82
CA LEU A 404 3.23 -1.29 0.50
C LEU A 404 4.62 -1.89 0.70
N PRO A 405 5.19 -2.59 -0.27
CA PRO A 405 6.53 -3.15 -0.17
C PRO A 405 7.62 -2.07 -0.33
N ASN A 406 7.43 -0.92 0.29
CA ASN A 406 8.31 0.24 0.15
C ASN A 406 9.72 0.01 0.70
N ASP A 407 9.85 -0.87 1.69
CA ASP A 407 11.13 -1.24 2.28
C ASP A 407 12.10 -1.87 1.27
N ALA A 408 11.59 -2.61 0.28
CA ALA A 408 12.42 -3.13 -0.80
C ALA A 408 13.14 -2.01 -1.56
N PHE A 409 12.51 -0.88 -1.70
CA PHE A 409 13.04 0.28 -2.42
C PHE A 409 13.79 1.25 -1.51
N SER A 410 13.22 1.59 -0.34
CA SER A 410 13.80 2.58 0.56
C SER A 410 14.97 2.04 1.39
N GLU A 411 14.93 0.77 1.80
CA GLU A 411 15.95 0.18 2.66
C GLU A 411 16.97 -0.64 1.86
N ILE A 412 16.52 -1.56 0.97
CA ILE A 412 17.42 -2.42 0.21
C ILE A 412 18.10 -1.64 -0.92
N LEU A 413 17.33 -0.94 -1.76
CA LEU A 413 17.87 -0.10 -2.82
C LEU A 413 18.29 1.28 -2.33
N ALA A 414 17.95 1.62 -1.10
CA ALA A 414 18.20 2.90 -0.43
C ALA A 414 17.70 4.10 -1.24
N LEU A 415 16.60 4.00 -1.99
CA LEU A 415 16.04 5.06 -2.83
C LEU A 415 15.18 6.02 -2.00
N PRO A 416 15.24 7.34 -2.25
CA PRO A 416 14.13 8.22 -1.93
C PRO A 416 12.87 7.74 -2.65
N THR A 417 11.75 7.61 -1.93
CA THR A 417 10.51 7.08 -2.50
C THR A 417 9.40 8.12 -2.44
N LEU A 418 8.74 8.34 -3.58
CA LEU A 418 7.58 9.19 -3.73
C LEU A 418 6.43 8.36 -4.30
N TRP A 419 5.35 8.24 -3.54
CA TRP A 419 4.15 7.53 -3.98
C TRP A 419 3.04 8.53 -4.29
N VAL A 420 2.56 8.50 -5.53
CA VAL A 420 1.57 9.44 -6.04
C VAL A 420 0.30 8.68 -6.40
N PRO A 421 -0.65 8.51 -5.45
CA PRO A 421 -1.85 7.73 -5.67
C PRO A 421 -2.85 8.45 -6.58
N HIS A 422 -3.56 7.66 -7.38
CA HIS A 422 -4.60 8.14 -8.29
C HIS A 422 -5.96 7.48 -8.05
N SER A 423 -6.16 6.90 -6.88
CA SER A 423 -7.43 6.35 -6.39
C SER A 423 -7.85 7.04 -5.08
N PHE A 424 -8.99 6.67 -4.54
CA PHE A 424 -9.46 7.08 -3.22
C PHE A 424 -10.25 5.92 -2.59
N ASN A 425 -10.54 5.97 -1.29
CA ASN A 425 -11.18 4.86 -0.58
C ASN A 425 -12.55 4.43 -1.17
N GLY A 426 -13.27 5.36 -1.80
CA GLY A 426 -14.54 5.07 -2.47
C GLY A 426 -14.42 4.32 -3.81
N CYS A 427 -13.21 3.97 -4.27
CA CYS A 427 -13.00 3.18 -5.50
C CYS A 427 -13.31 1.69 -5.34
N SER A 428 -13.75 1.23 -4.16
CA SER A 428 -14.04 -0.18 -3.86
C SER A 428 -12.87 -1.13 -4.12
N GLN A 429 -11.63 -0.67 -3.85
CA GLN A 429 -10.45 -1.54 -3.90
C GLN A 429 -10.68 -2.78 -3.03
N HIS A 430 -10.23 -3.96 -3.47
CA HIS A 430 -10.39 -5.25 -2.79
C HIS A 430 -11.86 -5.69 -2.58
N ALA A 431 -12.83 -5.03 -3.24
CA ALA A 431 -14.24 -5.40 -3.22
C ALA A 431 -14.80 -5.60 -4.64
N PRO A 432 -15.98 -6.21 -4.81
CA PRO A 432 -16.73 -6.13 -6.06
C PRO A 432 -17.03 -4.66 -6.43
N ASN A 433 -17.24 -4.42 -7.71
CA ASN A 433 -17.49 -3.08 -8.28
C ASN A 433 -16.32 -2.10 -8.10
N GLU A 434 -15.09 -2.62 -8.01
CA GLU A 434 -13.90 -1.78 -8.11
C GLU A 434 -13.99 -0.89 -9.34
N HIS A 435 -13.71 0.41 -9.15
CA HIS A 435 -13.84 1.36 -10.24
C HIS A 435 -12.85 2.51 -10.13
N TRP A 436 -12.55 3.12 -11.26
CA TRP A 436 -11.77 4.34 -11.38
C TRP A 436 -12.66 5.46 -11.92
N THR A 437 -12.68 6.62 -11.31
CA THR A 437 -13.40 7.75 -11.90
C THR A 437 -12.60 8.32 -13.07
N ALA A 438 -13.28 8.63 -14.17
CA ALA A 438 -12.66 9.21 -15.36
C ALA A 438 -11.94 10.53 -15.04
N GLU A 439 -12.46 11.32 -14.09
CA GLU A 439 -11.82 12.53 -13.60
C GLU A 439 -10.45 12.26 -12.98
N LEU A 440 -10.35 11.28 -12.08
CA LEU A 440 -9.08 10.92 -11.44
C LEU A 440 -8.10 10.29 -12.43
N ALA A 441 -8.58 9.46 -13.34
CA ALA A 441 -7.77 8.88 -14.40
C ALA A 441 -7.16 9.96 -15.31
N ARG A 442 -7.96 10.98 -15.65
CA ARG A 442 -7.53 12.14 -16.43
C ARG A 442 -6.53 13.02 -15.65
N GLU A 443 -6.79 13.27 -14.36
CA GLU A 443 -5.85 14.02 -13.49
C GLU A 443 -4.53 13.26 -13.31
N ALA A 444 -4.56 11.91 -13.22
CA ALA A 444 -3.37 11.09 -13.14
C ALA A 444 -2.40 11.35 -14.30
N LEU A 445 -2.93 11.39 -15.52
CA LEU A 445 -2.11 11.71 -16.71
C LEU A 445 -1.51 13.13 -16.63
N VAL A 446 -2.26 14.12 -16.16
CA VAL A 446 -1.79 15.49 -15.99
C VAL A 446 -0.66 15.56 -14.96
N VAL A 447 -0.88 14.97 -13.79
CA VAL A 447 0.09 14.98 -12.68
C VAL A 447 1.37 14.26 -13.07
N MET A 448 1.26 13.02 -13.57
CA MET A 448 2.44 12.21 -13.88
C MET A 448 3.21 12.76 -15.09
N THR A 449 2.53 13.29 -16.11
CA THR A 449 3.21 13.94 -17.24
C THR A 449 3.98 15.17 -16.76
N GLY A 450 3.38 15.98 -15.87
CA GLY A 450 4.05 17.12 -15.27
C GLY A 450 5.30 16.74 -14.48
N LEU A 451 5.17 15.73 -13.60
CA LEU A 451 6.30 15.22 -12.81
C LEU A 451 7.45 14.73 -13.72
N TYR A 452 7.18 13.86 -14.68
CA TYR A 452 8.22 13.35 -15.58
C TYR A 452 8.82 14.42 -16.49
N TRP A 453 8.01 15.41 -16.90
CA TRP A 453 8.54 16.55 -17.63
C TRP A 453 9.56 17.35 -16.81
N ASP A 454 9.29 17.52 -15.53
CA ASP A 454 10.05 18.39 -14.63
C ASP A 454 11.32 17.73 -14.05
N VAL A 455 11.50 16.40 -14.17
CA VAL A 455 12.68 15.68 -13.64
C VAL A 455 14.01 16.28 -14.10
N PRO A 456 14.24 16.56 -15.40
CA PRO A 456 15.54 17.10 -15.86
C PRO A 456 15.84 18.50 -15.31
N GLU A 457 14.83 19.23 -14.90
CA GLU A 457 14.93 20.60 -14.39
C GLU A 457 14.86 20.67 -12.86
N SER A 458 14.88 19.53 -12.18
CA SER A 458 14.75 19.46 -10.72
C SER A 458 15.88 20.15 -9.96
N GLY A 459 17.07 20.28 -10.57
CA GLY A 459 18.26 20.79 -9.89
C GLY A 459 18.82 19.85 -8.81
N ILE A 460 18.25 18.65 -8.65
CA ILE A 460 18.67 17.67 -7.65
C ILE A 460 19.87 16.90 -8.18
N ALA A 461 20.90 16.79 -7.35
CA ALA A 461 22.10 16.05 -7.72
C ALA A 461 21.85 14.54 -7.77
N ARG A 462 22.52 13.86 -8.69
CA ARG A 462 22.56 12.40 -8.74
C ARG A 462 23.15 11.82 -7.47
N ARG A 463 22.66 10.67 -7.09
CA ARG A 463 23.29 9.85 -6.04
C ARG A 463 24.61 9.26 -6.57
N ARG A 464 25.65 9.34 -5.77
CA ARG A 464 26.99 8.83 -6.11
C ARG A 464 27.10 7.32 -5.91
#